data_fdef8853d7d9a89185d7b71d797a9d1b
#
_entry.id   fdef8853d7d9a89185d7b71d797a9d1b
#
_cell.length_a   1.000
_cell.length_b   1.000
_cell.length_c   1.000
_cell.angle_alpha   90.00
_cell.angle_beta   90.00
_cell.angle_gamma   90.00
#
_symmetry.space_group_name_H-M   'P 1'
#
loop_
_entity.id
_entity.type
_entity.pdbx_description
1 polymer ?
#
loop_
_entity_poly.entity_id
_entity_poly.type
_entity_poly.pdbx_seq_one_letter_code
_entity_poly.pdbx_strand_id
1 'polypeptide(L)'
;MTETEIREIIISGLSQIAPEADFEELSPTENIREELDIDSFDFLNFLIGLDDKLGVDIPESDYEKLISMNDLIGYLQERLS
;
A
#
# COMPACT_ATOMS: atom_id res chain seq x y z
N MET A 1 5.57 -13.13 -7.63
CA MET A 1 5.57 -11.70 -8.01
C MET A 1 6.86 -11.04 -7.62
N THR A 2 7.39 -10.19 -8.48
CA THR A 2 8.58 -9.42 -8.17
C THR A 2 8.23 -8.20 -7.31
N GLU A 3 9.23 -7.65 -6.65
CA GLU A 3 9.07 -6.41 -5.87
C GLU A 3 8.54 -5.26 -6.74
N THR A 4 9.04 -5.15 -7.96
CA THR A 4 8.61 -4.12 -8.91
C THR A 4 7.12 -4.26 -9.24
N GLU A 5 6.66 -5.48 -9.47
CA GLU A 5 5.25 -5.73 -9.78
C GLU A 5 4.36 -5.38 -8.59
N ILE A 6 4.77 -5.75 -7.39
CA ILE A 6 4.03 -5.44 -6.17
C ILE A 6 3.95 -3.93 -5.98
N ARG A 7 5.07 -3.24 -6.16
CA ARG A 7 5.12 -1.79 -6.04
C ARG A 7 4.19 -1.09 -7.02
N GLU A 8 4.15 -1.56 -8.27
CA GLU A 8 3.28 -1.00 -9.29
C GLU A 8 1.80 -1.18 -8.94
N ILE A 9 1.44 -2.32 -8.37
CA ILE A 9 0.08 -2.57 -7.92
C ILE A 9 -0.30 -1.64 -6.77
N ILE A 10 0.61 -1.45 -5.82
CA ILE A 10 0.39 -0.54 -4.70
C ILE A 10 0.19 0.89 -5.20
N ILE A 11 1.04 1.35 -6.10
CA ILE A 11 0.96 2.70 -6.66
C ILE A 11 -0.34 2.88 -7.45
N SER A 12 -0.74 1.88 -8.21
CA SER A 12 -2.01 1.91 -8.95
C SER A 12 -3.20 2.09 -8.00
N GLY A 13 -3.21 1.38 -6.88
CA GLY A 13 -4.25 1.52 -5.88
C GLY A 13 -4.24 2.88 -5.19
N LEU A 14 -3.06 3.36 -4.82
CA LEU A 14 -2.92 4.66 -4.17
C LEU A 14 -3.29 5.81 -5.11
N SER A 15 -3.01 5.67 -6.40
CA SER A 15 -3.33 6.72 -7.37
C SER A 15 -4.84 6.94 -7.54
N GLN A 16 -5.65 5.96 -7.16
CA GLN A 16 -7.11 6.10 -7.20
C GLN A 16 -7.63 7.01 -6.08
N ILE A 17 -6.93 7.03 -4.95
CA ILE A 17 -7.33 7.85 -3.80
C ILE A 17 -6.48 9.10 -3.66
N ALA A 18 -5.33 9.17 -4.34
CA ALA A 18 -4.43 10.31 -4.32
C ALA A 18 -3.88 10.54 -5.75
N PRO A 19 -4.74 10.93 -6.72
CA PRO A 19 -4.34 11.01 -8.13
C PRO A 19 -3.31 12.10 -8.43
N GLU A 20 -3.16 13.07 -7.54
CA GLU A 20 -2.20 14.17 -7.73
C GLU A 20 -0.86 13.90 -7.06
N ALA A 21 -0.72 12.79 -6.37
CA ALA A 21 0.51 12.47 -5.64
C ALA A 21 1.64 12.12 -6.59
N ASP A 22 2.85 12.53 -6.21
CA ASP A 22 4.07 12.15 -6.91
C ASP A 22 4.72 10.99 -6.15
N PHE A 23 4.50 9.79 -6.66
CA PHE A 23 4.98 8.59 -6.00
C PHE A 23 6.50 8.41 -6.10
N GLU A 24 7.15 9.08 -7.03
CA GLU A 24 8.60 9.06 -7.15
C GLU A 24 9.26 9.86 -6.03
N GLU A 25 8.57 10.88 -5.53
CA GLU A 25 9.04 11.69 -4.41
C GLU A 25 8.76 11.04 -3.06
N LEU A 26 7.94 10.01 -3.04
CA LEU A 26 7.59 9.32 -1.79
C LEU A 26 8.74 8.45 -1.33
N SER A 27 9.31 8.77 -0.17
CA SER A 27 10.35 7.94 0.43
C SER A 27 9.77 6.59 0.85
N PRO A 28 10.48 5.48 0.60
CA PRO A 28 9.97 4.16 0.95
C PRO A 28 9.81 3.92 2.46
N THR A 29 10.39 4.78 3.29
CA THR A 29 10.30 4.66 4.75
C THR A 29 9.32 5.63 5.39
N GLU A 30 8.76 6.57 4.61
CA GLU A 30 7.85 7.56 5.16
C GLU A 30 6.42 7.02 5.32
N ASN A 31 5.68 7.65 6.21
CA ASN A 31 4.28 7.31 6.43
C ASN A 31 3.45 7.75 5.23
N ILE A 32 2.90 6.78 4.49
CA ILE A 32 2.15 7.04 3.26
C ILE A 32 0.95 7.95 3.51
N ARG A 33 0.22 7.71 4.59
CA ARG A 33 -0.99 8.49 4.89
C ARG A 33 -0.66 9.96 5.17
N GLU A 34 0.42 10.21 5.88
CA GLU A 34 0.85 11.58 6.17
C GLU A 34 1.39 12.28 4.94
N GLU A 35 2.24 11.59 4.18
CA GLU A 35 2.87 12.18 3.01
C GLU A 35 1.88 12.50 1.88
N LEU A 36 0.88 11.64 1.69
CA LEU A 36 -0.11 11.80 0.63
C LEU A 36 -1.41 12.41 1.12
N ASP A 37 -1.46 12.77 2.40
CA ASP A 37 -2.65 13.35 3.04
C ASP A 37 -3.91 12.48 2.81
N ILE A 38 -3.76 11.19 3.08
CA ILE A 38 -4.85 10.22 2.92
C ILE A 38 -5.47 9.95 4.29
N ASP A 39 -6.81 10.04 4.38
CA ASP A 39 -7.47 9.73 5.65
C ASP A 39 -7.52 8.22 5.90
N SER A 40 -7.83 7.86 7.15
CA SER A 40 -7.81 6.45 7.56
C SER A 40 -8.85 5.61 6.83
N PHE A 41 -9.98 6.20 6.48
CA PHE A 41 -11.05 5.49 5.78
C PHE A 41 -10.63 5.13 4.36
N ASP A 42 -10.05 6.09 3.64
CA ASP A 42 -9.56 5.84 2.28
C ASP A 42 -8.43 4.83 2.26
N PHE A 43 -7.52 4.93 3.23
CA PHE A 43 -6.42 3.98 3.33
C PHE A 43 -6.92 2.56 3.63
N LEU A 44 -7.93 2.45 4.49
CA LEU A 44 -8.56 1.16 4.78
C LEU A 44 -9.14 0.54 3.51
N ASN A 45 -9.86 1.33 2.73
CA ASN A 45 -10.42 0.87 1.46
C ASN A 45 -9.34 0.44 0.47
N PHE A 46 -8.22 1.15 0.46
CA PHE A 46 -7.07 0.78 -0.35
C PHE A 46 -6.53 -0.61 0.05
N LEU A 47 -6.38 -0.86 1.34
CA LEU A 47 -5.91 -2.16 1.83
C LEU A 47 -6.88 -3.29 1.48
N ILE A 48 -8.17 -3.04 1.60
CA ILE A 48 -9.20 -4.01 1.21
C ILE A 48 -9.10 -4.32 -0.29
N GLY A 49 -8.86 -3.28 -1.09
CA GLY A 49 -8.66 -3.44 -2.53
C GLY A 49 -7.43 -4.27 -2.88
N LEU A 50 -6.35 -4.10 -2.14
CA LEU A 50 -5.14 -4.92 -2.33
C LEU A 50 -5.41 -6.38 -1.99
N ASP A 51 -6.10 -6.63 -0.89
CA ASP A 51 -6.49 -7.97 -0.46
C ASP A 51 -7.26 -8.66 -1.59
N ASP A 52 -8.27 -7.99 -2.11
CA ASP A 52 -9.11 -8.53 -3.17
C ASP A 52 -8.33 -8.75 -4.48
N LYS A 53 -7.53 -7.78 -4.86
CA LYS A 53 -6.78 -7.82 -6.12
C LYS A 53 -5.70 -8.89 -6.14
N LEU A 54 -5.00 -9.06 -5.03
CA LEU A 54 -3.86 -9.99 -4.92
C LEU A 54 -4.25 -11.35 -4.38
N GLY A 55 -5.46 -11.50 -3.85
CA GLY A 55 -5.89 -12.73 -3.20
C GLY A 55 -5.09 -13.02 -1.94
N VAL A 56 -4.61 -11.98 -1.27
CA VAL A 56 -3.83 -12.09 -0.04
C VAL A 56 -4.68 -11.64 1.13
N ASP A 57 -4.79 -12.48 2.14
CA ASP A 57 -5.53 -12.13 3.34
C ASP A 57 -4.73 -11.12 4.17
N ILE A 58 -5.25 -9.91 4.30
CA ILE A 58 -4.67 -8.86 5.13
C ILE A 58 -5.60 -8.63 6.31
N PRO A 59 -5.34 -9.28 7.46
CA PRO A 59 -6.22 -9.11 8.61
C PRO A 59 -6.14 -7.68 9.16
N GLU A 60 -7.25 -7.21 9.67
CA GLU A 60 -7.36 -5.85 10.22
C GLU A 60 -6.32 -5.58 11.30
N SER A 61 -5.97 -6.59 12.08
CA SER A 61 -4.96 -6.47 13.14
C SER A 61 -3.58 -6.11 12.60
N ASP A 62 -3.32 -6.34 11.32
CA ASP A 62 -2.03 -6.01 10.70
C ASP A 62 -2.00 -4.61 10.08
N TYR A 63 -3.12 -3.92 10.00
CA TYR A 63 -3.20 -2.61 9.36
C TYR A 63 -2.27 -1.59 10.01
N GLU A 64 -2.08 -1.66 11.32
CA GLU A 64 -1.21 -0.73 12.05
C GLU A 64 0.26 -0.86 11.67
N LYS A 65 0.65 -2.00 11.09
CA LYS A 65 2.02 -2.27 10.67
C LYS A 65 2.31 -1.78 9.26
N LEU A 66 1.27 -1.46 8.50
CA LEU A 66 1.38 -1.12 7.08
C LEU A 66 1.41 0.40 6.92
N ILE A 67 2.54 1.00 7.24
CA ILE A 67 2.71 2.45 7.33
C ILE A 67 3.42 3.02 6.11
N SER A 68 4.49 2.35 5.66
CA SER A 68 5.34 2.83 4.57
C SER A 68 5.27 1.91 3.36
N MET A 69 5.84 2.37 2.24
CA MET A 69 5.95 1.55 1.03
C MET A 69 6.75 0.28 1.32
N ASN A 70 7.85 0.38 2.08
CA ASN A 70 8.65 -0.78 2.46
C ASN A 70 7.83 -1.78 3.27
N ASP A 71 7.02 -1.31 4.20
CA ASP A 71 6.16 -2.18 5.00
C ASP A 71 5.19 -2.95 4.12
N LEU A 72 4.55 -2.26 3.18
CA LEU A 72 3.58 -2.88 2.27
C LEU A 72 4.24 -3.90 1.36
N ILE A 73 5.37 -3.54 0.75
CA ILE A 73 6.08 -4.43 -0.16
C ILE A 73 6.55 -5.68 0.58
N GLY A 74 7.19 -5.50 1.73
CA GLY A 74 7.69 -6.62 2.52
C GLY A 74 6.59 -7.56 2.97
N TYR A 75 5.48 -7.00 3.42
CA TYR A 75 4.32 -7.78 3.86
C TYR A 75 3.76 -8.62 2.71
N LEU A 76 3.55 -7.99 1.56
CA LEU A 76 2.96 -8.68 0.41
C LEU A 76 3.91 -9.70 -0.20
N GLN A 77 5.21 -9.41 -0.25
CA GLN A 77 6.20 -10.37 -0.75
C GLN A 77 6.19 -11.65 0.07
N GLU A 78 6.13 -11.51 1.39
CA GLU A 78 6.11 -12.65 2.28
C GLU A 78 4.88 -13.52 2.05
N ARG A 79 3.73 -12.88 1.83
CA ARG A 79 2.47 -13.59 1.63
C ARG A 79 2.33 -14.19 0.24
N LEU A 80 2.97 -13.62 -0.76
CA LEU A 80 2.88 -14.05 -2.16
C LEU A 80 3.99 -15.02 -2.57
N SER A 81 4.97 -15.21 -1.74
CA SER A 81 6.09 -16.12 -2.04
C SER A 81 5.74 -17.60 -1.84
#